data_96742854dad94d94c36ee5eb51da94d3
#
_entry.id   96742854dad94d94c36ee5eb51da94d3
#
_cell.length_a   1.000
_cell.length_b   1.000
_cell.length_c   1.000
_cell.angle_alpha   90.00
_cell.angle_beta   90.00
_cell.angle_gamma   90.00
#
_symmetry.space_group_name_H-M   'P 1'
#
loop_
_entity.id
_entity.type
_entity.pdbx_description
1 polymer ?
#
loop_
_entity_poly.entity_id
_entity_poly.type
_entity_poly.pdbx_seq_one_letter_code
_entity_poly.pdbx_strand_id
1 'polypeptide(L)'
;MEKGVVQAVAQHAEEVLGRERFRYVSAVVANCKMLALELEAQGEDVSTLDTDALVIAGYLHDISIVADGLQNHHLKSAEIAVEFLHELDLPAGLIAKVEQAILTHTTAVQEEAQRASVPLEGRILYDADKLGRLSGLSVVTALIELGARYPNRPMTGDVLAAVLRHIEERFVELYQSLNTAPAREMAQVKFGNTLAFLDGVIEHLSDATPV
;
A
#
# COMPACT_ATOMS: atom_id res chain seq x y z
N MET A 1 15.24 9.66 16.49
CA MET A 1 14.15 10.64 16.80
C MET A 1 13.57 10.41 18.19
N GLU A 2 13.07 11.46 18.83
CA GLU A 2 12.37 11.30 20.13
C GLU A 2 11.07 10.51 19.95
N LYS A 3 10.81 9.55 20.84
CA LYS A 3 9.57 8.75 20.81
C LYS A 3 8.29 9.60 20.75
N GLY A 4 8.34 10.83 21.27
CA GLY A 4 7.22 11.77 21.29
C GLY A 4 6.77 12.22 19.88
N VAL A 5 7.70 12.39 18.94
CA VAL A 5 7.36 12.84 17.56
C VAL A 5 6.58 11.76 16.81
N VAL A 6 7.05 10.51 16.82
CA VAL A 6 6.31 9.41 16.17
C VAL A 6 4.92 9.24 16.75
N GLN A 7 4.81 9.41 18.08
CA GLN A 7 3.51 9.32 18.75
C GLN A 7 2.58 10.46 18.33
N ALA A 8 3.07 11.69 18.22
CA ALA A 8 2.29 12.84 17.76
C ALA A 8 1.80 12.64 16.31
N VAL A 9 2.68 12.14 15.43
CA VAL A 9 2.33 11.81 14.03
C VAL A 9 1.28 10.71 13.97
N ALA A 10 1.45 9.63 14.74
CA ALA A 10 0.48 8.54 14.76
C ALA A 10 -0.89 9.00 15.29
N GLN A 11 -0.91 9.84 16.33
CA GLN A 11 -2.14 10.39 16.88
C GLN A 11 -2.84 11.30 15.86
N HIS A 12 -2.11 12.19 15.20
CA HIS A 12 -2.67 13.04 14.14
C HIS A 12 -3.25 12.20 12.99
N ALA A 13 -2.54 11.17 12.55
CA ALA A 13 -3.04 10.26 11.53
C ALA A 13 -4.33 9.53 11.97
N GLU A 14 -4.43 9.10 13.23
CA GLU A 14 -5.66 8.48 13.76
C GLU A 14 -6.83 9.47 13.80
N GLU A 15 -6.59 10.70 14.25
CA GLU A 15 -7.61 11.75 14.31
C GLU A 15 -8.17 12.10 12.93
N VAL A 16 -7.31 12.21 11.91
CA VAL A 16 -7.73 12.58 10.54
C VAL A 16 -8.34 11.40 9.79
N LEU A 17 -7.70 10.24 9.84
CA LEU A 17 -8.12 9.07 9.05
C LEU A 17 -9.29 8.31 9.68
N GLY A 18 -9.48 8.44 10.98
CA GLY A 18 -10.39 7.60 11.76
C GLY A 18 -9.84 6.18 11.95
N ARG A 19 -10.44 5.48 12.92
CA ARG A 19 -9.94 4.21 13.46
C ARG A 19 -9.66 3.12 12.41
N GLU A 20 -10.54 2.96 11.44
CA GLU A 20 -10.42 1.86 10.46
C GLU A 20 -9.26 2.10 9.48
N ARG A 21 -9.13 3.31 8.95
CA ARG A 21 -8.03 3.65 8.05
C ARG A 21 -6.69 3.75 8.80
N PHE A 22 -6.71 4.21 10.04
CA PHE A 22 -5.53 4.23 10.89
C PHE A 22 -4.97 2.80 11.12
N ARG A 23 -5.83 1.80 11.28
CA ARG A 23 -5.39 0.39 11.35
C ARG A 23 -4.64 -0.03 10.09
N TYR A 24 -5.12 0.39 8.92
CA TYR A 24 -4.44 0.10 7.66
C TYR A 24 -3.05 0.76 7.58
N VAL A 25 -2.94 2.06 7.82
CA VAL A 25 -1.65 2.76 7.77
C VAL A 25 -0.68 2.25 8.85
N SER A 26 -1.18 1.85 10.02
CA SER A 26 -0.37 1.21 11.06
C SER A 26 0.21 -0.13 10.60
N ALA A 27 -0.55 -0.92 9.83
CA ALA A 27 -0.06 -2.15 9.22
C ALA A 27 0.98 -1.86 8.13
N VAL A 28 0.80 -0.80 7.34
CA VAL A 28 1.80 -0.33 6.38
C VAL A 28 3.10 0.06 7.08
N VAL A 29 3.03 0.81 8.18
CA VAL A 29 4.21 1.16 9.01
C VAL A 29 4.91 -0.08 9.55
N ALA A 30 4.17 -1.09 10.00
CA ALA A 30 4.75 -2.36 10.44
C ALA A 30 5.48 -3.09 9.30
N ASN A 31 4.87 -3.12 8.09
CA ASN A 31 5.51 -3.67 6.89
C ASN A 31 6.76 -2.88 6.50
N CYS A 32 6.75 -1.53 6.58
CA CYS A 32 7.92 -0.69 6.33
C CYS A 32 9.10 -1.09 7.23
N LYS A 33 8.85 -1.21 8.53
CA LYS A 33 9.88 -1.59 9.50
C LYS A 33 10.43 -3.00 9.22
N MET A 34 9.56 -3.94 8.90
CA MET A 34 9.94 -5.32 8.61
C MET A 34 10.77 -5.38 7.33
N LEU A 35 10.36 -4.70 6.25
CA LEU A 35 11.12 -4.65 5.00
C LEU A 35 12.50 -4.01 5.18
N ALA A 36 12.60 -2.94 5.97
CA ALA A 36 13.88 -2.31 6.28
C ALA A 36 14.85 -3.26 6.99
N LEU A 37 14.35 -4.04 7.98
CA LEU A 37 15.14 -5.04 8.70
C LEU A 37 15.56 -6.21 7.79
N GLU A 38 14.67 -6.68 6.93
CA GLU A 38 14.97 -7.78 6.00
C GLU A 38 15.99 -7.36 4.93
N LEU A 39 15.93 -6.12 4.42
CA LEU A 39 16.95 -5.57 3.52
C LEU A 39 18.33 -5.57 4.18
N GLU A 40 18.42 -5.07 5.43
CA GLU A 40 19.67 -5.08 6.19
C GLU A 40 20.17 -6.51 6.42
N ALA A 41 19.28 -7.43 6.79
CA ALA A 41 19.61 -8.84 7.04
C ALA A 41 20.10 -9.57 5.78
N GLN A 42 19.60 -9.18 4.58
CA GLN A 42 20.05 -9.71 3.30
C GLN A 42 21.35 -9.06 2.78
N GLY A 43 21.89 -8.08 3.53
CA GLY A 43 23.14 -7.40 3.19
C GLY A 43 22.99 -6.31 2.12
N GLU A 44 21.78 -5.82 1.88
CA GLU A 44 21.53 -4.68 1.01
C GLU A 44 22.06 -3.39 1.64
N ASP A 45 22.49 -2.44 0.82
CA ASP A 45 22.96 -1.14 1.30
C ASP A 45 21.78 -0.27 1.77
N VAL A 46 21.57 -0.22 3.08
CA VAL A 46 20.56 0.62 3.74
C VAL A 46 21.16 1.87 4.37
N SER A 47 22.42 2.22 4.07
CA SER A 47 23.12 3.36 4.69
C SER A 47 22.46 4.71 4.43
N THR A 48 21.70 4.85 3.35
CA THR A 48 20.94 6.05 3.00
C THR A 48 19.54 6.09 3.60
N LEU A 49 19.06 4.96 4.15
CA LEU A 49 17.70 4.84 4.68
C LEU A 49 17.53 5.64 5.97
N ASP A 50 16.59 6.57 5.96
CA ASP A 50 16.14 7.27 7.15
C ASP A 50 14.87 6.58 7.70
N THR A 51 15.06 5.72 8.69
CA THR A 51 13.95 4.95 9.29
C THR A 51 12.90 5.84 9.95
N ASP A 52 13.29 7.02 10.43
CA ASP A 52 12.36 7.98 11.02
C ASP A 52 11.48 8.59 9.92
N ALA A 53 12.08 9.01 8.79
CA ALA A 53 11.36 9.48 7.62
C ALA A 53 10.39 8.42 7.08
N LEU A 54 10.85 7.17 6.97
CA LEU A 54 10.04 6.04 6.50
C LEU A 54 8.80 5.81 7.39
N VAL A 55 8.96 5.82 8.71
CA VAL A 55 7.86 5.62 9.66
C VAL A 55 6.86 6.76 9.61
N ILE A 56 7.33 8.00 9.56
CA ILE A 56 6.46 9.18 9.44
C ILE A 56 5.69 9.14 8.11
N ALA A 57 6.40 8.90 7.00
CA ALA A 57 5.76 8.78 5.69
C ALA A 57 4.72 7.64 5.67
N GLY A 58 4.99 6.52 6.33
CA GLY A 58 4.06 5.41 6.47
C GLY A 58 2.74 5.80 7.15
N TYR A 59 2.77 6.66 8.19
CA TYR A 59 1.54 7.15 8.82
C TYR A 59 0.81 8.19 7.98
N LEU A 60 1.51 9.01 7.20
CA LEU A 60 0.95 10.19 6.54
C LEU A 60 0.68 10.00 5.04
N HIS A 61 1.12 8.88 4.40
CA HIS A 61 1.06 8.72 2.95
C HIS A 61 -0.34 8.85 2.34
N ASP A 62 -1.35 8.48 3.11
CA ASP A 62 -2.76 8.46 2.69
C ASP A 62 -3.62 9.48 3.48
N ILE A 63 -3.01 10.47 4.17
CA ILE A 63 -3.71 11.39 5.09
C ILE A 63 -4.83 12.20 4.40
N SER A 64 -4.71 12.48 3.10
CA SER A 64 -5.69 13.23 2.32
C SER A 64 -6.90 12.41 1.85
N ILE A 65 -6.85 11.08 1.91
CA ILE A 65 -7.85 10.20 1.27
C ILE A 65 -9.27 10.44 1.80
N VAL A 66 -9.42 10.83 3.07
CA VAL A 66 -10.74 11.06 3.68
C VAL A 66 -11.43 12.28 3.07
N ALA A 67 -10.67 13.34 2.79
CA ALA A 67 -11.18 14.59 2.27
C ALA A 67 -11.24 14.62 0.73
N ASP A 68 -10.18 14.13 0.07
CA ASP A 68 -9.94 14.33 -1.37
C ASP A 68 -10.12 13.05 -2.20
N GLY A 69 -10.31 11.90 -1.57
CA GLY A 69 -10.40 10.60 -2.24
C GLY A 69 -9.04 10.11 -2.78
N LEU A 70 -9.09 9.15 -3.72
CA LEU A 70 -7.88 8.50 -4.23
C LEU A 70 -7.15 9.27 -5.34
N GLN A 71 -7.82 10.22 -5.99
CA GLN A 71 -7.22 10.93 -7.12
C GLN A 71 -6.15 11.91 -6.64
N ASN A 72 -4.91 11.70 -7.11
CA ASN A 72 -3.75 12.52 -6.72
C ASN A 72 -3.49 12.58 -5.21
N HIS A 73 -3.96 11.58 -4.44
CA HIS A 73 -3.81 11.54 -2.97
C HIS A 73 -2.37 11.72 -2.52
N HIS A 74 -1.39 11.20 -3.25
CA HIS A 74 0.04 11.34 -2.92
C HIS A 74 0.51 12.79 -2.91
N LEU A 75 0.03 13.63 -3.84
CA LEU A 75 0.37 15.06 -3.88
C LEU A 75 -0.24 15.79 -2.68
N LYS A 76 -1.52 15.56 -2.44
CA LYS A 76 -2.24 16.18 -1.33
C LYS A 76 -1.76 15.69 0.04
N SER A 77 -1.47 14.40 0.17
CA SER A 77 -0.92 13.86 1.41
C SER A 77 0.48 14.42 1.69
N ALA A 78 1.33 14.60 0.67
CA ALA A 78 2.63 15.22 0.84
C ALA A 78 2.51 16.69 1.31
N GLU A 79 1.60 17.48 0.71
CA GLU A 79 1.33 18.86 1.11
C GLU A 79 0.90 18.94 2.59
N ILE A 80 -0.11 18.15 2.99
CA ILE A 80 -0.61 18.12 4.38
C ILE A 80 0.49 17.64 5.34
N ALA A 81 1.25 16.62 4.95
CA ALA A 81 2.34 16.11 5.78
C ALA A 81 3.42 17.17 6.01
N VAL A 82 3.84 17.89 4.97
CA VAL A 82 4.84 18.96 5.08
C VAL A 82 4.37 20.06 6.03
N GLU A 83 3.13 20.54 5.87
CA GLU A 83 2.56 21.56 6.75
C GLU A 83 2.54 21.11 8.21
N PHE A 84 2.02 19.92 8.48
CA PHE A 84 1.96 19.37 9.84
C PHE A 84 3.36 19.16 10.46
N LEU A 85 4.33 18.68 9.69
CA LEU A 85 5.69 18.46 10.21
C LEU A 85 6.45 19.77 10.47
N HIS A 86 6.13 20.84 9.75
CA HIS A 86 6.60 22.20 10.06
C HIS A 86 6.02 22.72 11.39
N GLU A 87 4.73 22.46 11.66
CA GLU A 87 4.12 22.81 12.96
C GLU A 87 4.77 22.10 14.15
N LEU A 88 5.37 20.93 13.91
CA LEU A 88 6.13 20.19 14.91
C LEU A 88 7.61 20.62 15.01
N ASP A 89 8.03 21.68 14.32
CA ASP A 89 9.41 22.20 14.28
C ASP A 89 10.46 21.13 13.90
N LEU A 90 10.11 20.18 13.02
CA LEU A 90 11.05 19.14 12.61
C LEU A 90 12.11 19.65 11.63
N PRO A 91 13.31 19.01 11.59
CA PRO A 91 14.37 19.39 10.69
C PRO A 91 13.96 19.35 9.22
N ALA A 92 14.25 20.41 8.44
CA ALA A 92 13.88 20.51 7.03
C ALA A 92 14.37 19.30 6.18
N GLY A 93 15.53 18.72 6.51
CA GLY A 93 16.05 17.54 5.83
C GLY A 93 15.19 16.28 6.07
N LEU A 94 14.61 16.13 7.25
CA LEU A 94 13.69 15.05 7.57
C LEU A 94 12.35 15.24 6.84
N ILE A 95 11.81 16.48 6.86
CA ILE A 95 10.57 16.84 6.18
C ILE A 95 10.69 16.53 4.67
N ALA A 96 11.78 16.95 4.04
CA ALA A 96 12.02 16.71 2.62
C ALA A 96 12.08 15.21 2.28
N LYS A 97 12.67 14.37 3.13
CA LYS A 97 12.66 12.90 2.93
C LYS A 97 11.28 12.29 3.06
N VAL A 98 10.49 12.74 4.04
CA VAL A 98 9.08 12.30 4.20
C VAL A 98 8.27 12.69 2.98
N GLU A 99 8.37 13.94 2.53
CA GLU A 99 7.71 14.44 1.32
C GLU A 99 8.04 13.57 0.11
N GLN A 100 9.32 13.33 -0.16
CA GLN A 100 9.79 12.53 -1.28
C GLN A 100 9.29 11.07 -1.19
N ALA A 101 9.29 10.47 -0.01
CA ALA A 101 8.74 9.13 0.19
C ALA A 101 7.24 9.08 -0.15
N ILE A 102 6.46 10.06 0.29
CA ILE A 102 5.02 10.14 0.01
C ILE A 102 4.78 10.40 -1.48
N LEU A 103 5.51 11.33 -2.12
CA LEU A 103 5.35 11.63 -3.54
C LEU A 103 5.66 10.42 -4.44
N THR A 104 6.59 9.57 -4.04
CA THR A 104 7.11 8.48 -4.88
C THR A 104 6.51 7.11 -4.59
N HIS A 105 5.62 6.96 -3.60
CA HIS A 105 5.02 5.66 -3.24
C HIS A 105 3.91 5.19 -4.19
N THR A 106 3.66 5.86 -5.30
CA THR A 106 2.56 5.56 -6.23
C THR A 106 3.00 4.78 -7.48
N THR A 107 2.06 4.09 -8.12
CA THR A 107 2.31 3.39 -9.39
C THR A 107 2.67 4.34 -10.55
N ALA A 108 2.22 5.61 -10.49
CA ALA A 108 2.51 6.61 -11.52
C ALA A 108 4.01 6.93 -11.66
N VAL A 109 4.79 6.74 -10.58
CA VAL A 109 6.24 7.02 -10.54
C VAL A 109 7.06 5.75 -10.79
N GLN A 110 6.42 4.60 -10.94
CA GLN A 110 7.08 3.29 -11.05
C GLN A 110 7.43 2.89 -12.49
N GLU A 111 7.38 3.81 -13.45
CA GLU A 111 7.96 3.56 -14.79
C GLU A 111 9.46 3.28 -14.66
N GLU A 112 9.97 2.30 -15.40
CA GLU A 112 11.31 1.74 -15.25
C GLU A 112 12.43 2.82 -15.30
N ALA A 113 12.25 3.85 -16.12
CA ALA A 113 13.17 4.97 -16.22
C ALA A 113 13.22 5.87 -14.97
N GLN A 114 12.17 5.88 -14.14
CA GLN A 114 12.06 6.71 -12.95
C GLN A 114 12.40 5.95 -11.67
N ARG A 115 12.31 4.60 -11.66
CA ARG A 115 12.61 3.76 -10.49
C ARG A 115 13.99 3.98 -9.90
N ALA A 116 15.00 4.19 -10.76
CA ALA A 116 16.38 4.40 -10.31
C ALA A 116 16.57 5.68 -9.49
N SER A 117 15.68 6.67 -9.64
CA SER A 117 15.72 7.94 -8.91
C SER A 117 14.84 7.96 -7.66
N VAL A 118 14.02 6.92 -7.42
CA VAL A 118 13.16 6.84 -6.25
C VAL A 118 14.00 6.53 -5.01
N PRO A 119 13.92 7.36 -3.95
CA PRO A 119 14.64 7.11 -2.70
C PRO A 119 14.20 5.78 -2.07
N LEU A 120 15.08 5.21 -1.25
CA LEU A 120 14.83 3.89 -0.64
C LEU A 120 13.57 3.91 0.23
N GLU A 121 13.31 5.00 0.94
CA GLU A 121 12.09 5.21 1.72
C GLU A 121 10.82 5.09 0.85
N GLY A 122 10.83 5.71 -0.32
CA GLY A 122 9.69 5.65 -1.26
C GLY A 122 9.47 4.25 -1.83
N ARG A 123 10.55 3.51 -2.15
CA ARG A 123 10.47 2.11 -2.62
C ARG A 123 9.93 1.18 -1.54
N ILE A 124 10.41 1.31 -0.30
CA ILE A 124 9.94 0.50 0.83
C ILE A 124 8.49 0.85 1.16
N LEU A 125 8.13 2.13 1.18
CA LEU A 125 6.75 2.57 1.45
C LEU A 125 5.79 2.05 0.38
N TYR A 126 6.16 2.13 -0.89
CA TYR A 126 5.39 1.54 -1.99
C TYR A 126 5.14 0.04 -1.76
N ASP A 127 6.20 -0.72 -1.51
CA ASP A 127 6.11 -2.16 -1.32
C ASP A 127 5.25 -2.51 -0.10
N ALA A 128 5.41 -1.78 1.01
CA ALA A 128 4.66 -1.97 2.24
C ALA A 128 3.15 -1.74 2.05
N ASP A 129 2.76 -0.70 1.30
CA ASP A 129 1.37 -0.42 0.93
C ASP A 129 0.81 -1.53 0.04
N LYS A 130 1.54 -1.96 -1.00
CA LYS A 130 1.07 -3.00 -1.93
C LYS A 130 0.95 -4.37 -1.27
N LEU A 131 1.84 -4.72 -0.33
CA LEU A 131 1.74 -5.96 0.45
C LEU A 131 0.43 -6.08 1.22
N GLY A 132 -0.14 -4.97 1.69
CA GLY A 132 -1.45 -4.92 2.33
C GLY A 132 -2.59 -5.33 1.39
N ARG A 133 -2.43 -5.07 0.10
CA ARG A 133 -3.43 -5.34 -0.95
C ARG A 133 -3.35 -6.76 -1.52
N LEU A 134 -2.24 -7.46 -1.32
CA LEU A 134 -2.03 -8.84 -1.77
C LEU A 134 -2.61 -9.86 -0.77
N SER A 135 -3.92 -9.81 -0.52
CA SER A 135 -4.59 -10.71 0.44
C SER A 135 -6.00 -11.09 0.00
N GLY A 136 -6.46 -12.26 0.42
CA GLY A 136 -7.84 -12.72 0.18
C GLY A 136 -8.90 -11.75 0.70
N LEU A 137 -8.59 -10.99 1.78
CA LEU A 137 -9.49 -9.95 2.30
C LEU A 137 -9.72 -8.84 1.27
N SER A 138 -8.69 -8.45 0.52
CA SER A 138 -8.82 -7.44 -0.55
C SER A 138 -9.73 -7.91 -1.68
N VAL A 139 -9.71 -9.21 -2.00
CA VAL A 139 -10.66 -9.82 -2.96
C VAL A 139 -12.10 -9.69 -2.45
N VAL A 140 -12.34 -10.07 -1.21
CA VAL A 140 -13.67 -9.98 -0.59
C VAL A 140 -14.16 -8.54 -0.57
N THR A 141 -13.30 -7.58 -0.19
CA THR A 141 -13.62 -6.15 -0.19
C THR A 141 -13.99 -5.66 -1.60
N ALA A 142 -13.19 -6.03 -2.62
CA ALA A 142 -13.45 -5.65 -4.01
C ALA A 142 -14.80 -6.20 -4.52
N LEU A 143 -15.15 -7.44 -4.15
CA LEU A 143 -16.44 -8.03 -4.51
C LEU A 143 -17.62 -7.33 -3.81
N ILE A 144 -17.47 -6.96 -2.53
CA ILE A 144 -18.48 -6.20 -1.78
C ILE A 144 -18.68 -4.81 -2.42
N GLU A 145 -17.60 -4.11 -2.73
CA GLU A 145 -17.66 -2.79 -3.37
C GLU A 145 -18.30 -2.86 -4.75
N LEU A 146 -18.00 -3.91 -5.53
CA LEU A 146 -18.64 -4.14 -6.82
C LEU A 146 -20.16 -4.36 -6.66
N GLY A 147 -20.56 -5.21 -5.72
CA GLY A 147 -21.98 -5.46 -5.42
C GLY A 147 -22.71 -4.19 -4.97
N ALA A 148 -22.09 -3.38 -4.12
CA ALA A 148 -22.63 -2.09 -3.69
C ALA A 148 -22.77 -1.08 -4.83
N ARG A 149 -21.82 -1.08 -5.79
CA ARG A 149 -21.84 -0.18 -6.96
C ARG A 149 -22.93 -0.58 -7.98
N TYR A 150 -23.26 -1.86 -8.06
CA TYR A 150 -24.20 -2.39 -9.05
C TYR A 150 -25.30 -3.26 -8.39
N PRO A 151 -26.10 -2.71 -7.48
CA PRO A 151 -27.03 -3.48 -6.64
C PRO A 151 -28.13 -4.21 -7.41
N ASN A 152 -28.45 -3.74 -8.62
CA ASN A 152 -29.52 -4.32 -9.47
C ASN A 152 -28.97 -5.17 -10.62
N ARG A 153 -27.64 -5.38 -10.69
CA ARG A 153 -27.06 -6.23 -11.73
C ARG A 153 -27.19 -7.69 -11.32
N PRO A 154 -27.79 -8.55 -12.14
CA PRO A 154 -27.80 -9.98 -11.85
C PRO A 154 -26.36 -10.50 -11.83
N MET A 155 -25.99 -11.17 -10.75
CA MET A 155 -24.68 -11.81 -10.63
C MET A 155 -24.81 -13.23 -11.21
N THR A 156 -24.29 -13.41 -12.41
CA THR A 156 -24.20 -14.72 -13.07
C THR A 156 -22.79 -15.30 -12.84
N GLY A 157 -22.63 -16.60 -13.01
CA GLY A 157 -21.32 -17.26 -12.92
C GLY A 157 -20.27 -16.62 -13.83
N ASP A 158 -20.66 -16.30 -15.07
CA ASP A 158 -19.76 -15.65 -16.04
C ASP A 158 -19.30 -14.25 -15.59
N VAL A 159 -20.23 -13.46 -15.03
CA VAL A 159 -19.89 -12.11 -14.52
C VAL A 159 -18.93 -12.24 -13.34
N LEU A 160 -19.18 -13.17 -12.43
CA LEU A 160 -18.30 -13.38 -11.28
C LEU A 160 -16.93 -13.91 -11.71
N ALA A 161 -16.86 -14.86 -12.62
CA ALA A 161 -15.61 -15.38 -13.16
C ALA A 161 -14.79 -14.28 -13.88
N ALA A 162 -15.44 -13.40 -14.64
CA ALA A 162 -14.77 -12.26 -15.28
C ALA A 162 -14.20 -11.27 -14.25
N VAL A 163 -14.94 -10.99 -13.18
CA VAL A 163 -14.49 -10.12 -12.08
C VAL A 163 -13.31 -10.72 -11.35
N LEU A 164 -13.36 -12.01 -11.03
CA LEU A 164 -12.27 -12.71 -10.33
C LEU A 164 -11.00 -12.72 -11.19
N ARG A 165 -11.10 -13.00 -12.50
CA ARG A 165 -9.94 -12.91 -13.41
C ARG A 165 -9.35 -11.50 -13.47
N HIS A 166 -10.18 -10.47 -13.51
CA HIS A 166 -9.69 -9.09 -13.45
C HIS A 166 -8.94 -8.79 -12.14
N ILE A 167 -9.45 -9.30 -11.00
CA ILE A 167 -8.76 -9.19 -9.72
C ILE A 167 -7.41 -9.93 -9.76
N GLU A 168 -7.37 -11.13 -10.31
CA GLU A 168 -6.14 -11.92 -10.48
C GLU A 168 -5.10 -11.15 -11.31
N GLU A 169 -5.47 -10.62 -12.47
CA GLU A 169 -4.60 -9.80 -13.31
C GLU A 169 -4.02 -8.61 -12.54
N ARG A 170 -4.84 -7.92 -11.75
CA ARG A 170 -4.40 -6.79 -10.90
C ARG A 170 -3.42 -7.24 -9.81
N PHE A 171 -3.61 -8.40 -9.21
CA PHE A 171 -2.65 -8.94 -8.24
C PHE A 171 -1.31 -9.32 -8.90
N VAL A 172 -1.32 -9.88 -10.11
CA VAL A 172 -0.09 -10.16 -10.86
C VAL A 172 0.67 -8.86 -11.15
N GLU A 173 -0.02 -7.82 -11.62
CA GLU A 173 0.59 -6.51 -11.85
C GLU A 173 1.21 -5.91 -10.58
N LEU A 174 0.49 -5.96 -9.44
CA LEU A 174 1.00 -5.49 -8.16
C LEU A 174 2.25 -6.26 -7.73
N TYR A 175 2.25 -7.59 -7.83
CA TYR A 175 3.40 -8.41 -7.52
C TYR A 175 4.62 -8.05 -8.36
N GLN A 176 4.44 -7.88 -9.66
CA GLN A 176 5.50 -7.50 -10.58
C GLN A 176 6.04 -6.09 -10.35
N SER A 177 5.23 -5.21 -9.77
CA SER A 177 5.61 -3.82 -9.48
C SER A 177 6.48 -3.64 -8.24
N LEU A 178 6.60 -4.65 -7.36
CA LEU A 178 7.36 -4.56 -6.13
C LEU A 178 8.86 -4.29 -6.38
N ASN A 179 9.43 -3.42 -5.56
CA ASN A 179 10.77 -2.89 -5.77
C ASN A 179 11.87 -3.73 -5.09
N THR A 180 11.59 -4.26 -3.89
CA THR A 180 12.58 -4.90 -3.03
C THR A 180 12.48 -6.44 -3.06
N ALA A 181 13.60 -7.13 -2.89
CA ALA A 181 13.62 -8.58 -2.84
C ALA A 181 12.79 -9.12 -1.66
N PRO A 182 12.94 -8.62 -0.42
CA PRO A 182 12.10 -9.05 0.70
C PRO A 182 10.60 -8.88 0.46
N ALA A 183 10.19 -7.78 -0.18
CA ALA A 183 8.78 -7.57 -0.50
C ALA A 183 8.25 -8.61 -1.49
N ARG A 184 9.04 -8.97 -2.51
CA ARG A 184 8.67 -10.03 -3.47
C ARG A 184 8.58 -11.40 -2.79
N GLU A 185 9.50 -11.74 -1.90
CA GLU A 185 9.46 -13.00 -1.14
C GLU A 185 8.21 -13.08 -0.26
N MET A 186 7.91 -12.03 0.49
CA MET A 186 6.70 -11.95 1.32
C MET A 186 5.42 -11.99 0.49
N ALA A 187 5.42 -11.28 -0.64
CA ALA A 187 4.29 -11.25 -1.56
C ALA A 187 4.05 -12.62 -2.20
N GLN A 188 5.10 -13.39 -2.48
CA GLN A 188 4.98 -14.72 -3.08
C GLN A 188 4.09 -15.64 -2.25
N VAL A 189 4.23 -15.63 -0.93
CA VAL A 189 3.39 -16.43 -0.03
C VAL A 189 1.95 -15.90 -0.03
N LYS A 190 1.77 -14.58 0.13
CA LYS A 190 0.44 -13.94 0.15
C LYS A 190 -0.28 -14.11 -1.18
N PHE A 191 0.44 -13.90 -2.27
CA PHE A 191 -0.06 -14.01 -3.63
C PHE A 191 -0.44 -15.44 -3.98
N GLY A 192 0.42 -16.42 -3.67
CA GLY A 192 0.13 -17.84 -3.89
C GLY A 192 -1.15 -18.29 -3.19
N ASN A 193 -1.35 -17.89 -1.93
CA ASN A 193 -2.57 -18.19 -1.20
C ASN A 193 -3.81 -17.52 -1.81
N THR A 194 -3.67 -16.29 -2.30
CA THR A 194 -4.77 -15.54 -2.92
C THR A 194 -5.14 -16.13 -4.27
N LEU A 195 -4.14 -16.48 -5.10
CA LEU A 195 -4.37 -17.16 -6.38
C LEU A 195 -5.06 -18.51 -6.20
N ALA A 196 -4.57 -19.34 -5.29
CA ALA A 196 -5.18 -20.64 -5.02
C ALA A 196 -6.66 -20.51 -4.59
N PHE A 197 -6.99 -19.46 -3.84
CA PHE A 197 -8.37 -19.14 -3.49
C PHE A 197 -9.19 -18.74 -4.74
N LEU A 198 -8.67 -17.84 -5.58
CA LEU A 198 -9.35 -17.38 -6.80
C LEU A 198 -9.54 -18.50 -7.80
N ASP A 199 -8.52 -19.30 -8.04
CA ASP A 199 -8.57 -20.48 -8.93
C ASP A 199 -9.65 -21.45 -8.47
N GLY A 200 -9.71 -21.77 -7.19
CA GLY A 200 -10.73 -22.66 -6.64
C GLY A 200 -12.16 -22.12 -6.81
N VAL A 201 -12.36 -20.80 -6.69
CA VAL A 201 -13.67 -20.18 -6.92
C VAL A 201 -14.03 -20.20 -8.40
N ILE A 202 -13.09 -19.91 -9.31
CA ILE A 202 -13.30 -19.90 -10.76
C ILE A 202 -13.61 -21.32 -11.26
N GLU A 203 -12.87 -22.32 -10.80
CA GLU A 203 -13.09 -23.72 -11.13
C GLU A 203 -14.50 -24.18 -10.71
N HIS A 204 -14.86 -23.90 -9.43
CA HIS A 204 -16.20 -24.25 -8.92
C HIS A 204 -17.34 -23.59 -9.71
N LEU A 205 -17.15 -22.35 -10.15
CA LEU A 205 -18.13 -21.64 -10.98
C LEU A 205 -18.24 -22.23 -12.38
N SER A 206 -17.13 -22.70 -12.95
CA SER A 206 -17.10 -23.34 -14.27
C SER A 206 -17.81 -24.71 -14.25
N ASP A 207 -17.65 -25.46 -13.17
CA ASP A 207 -18.30 -26.78 -12.99
C ASP A 207 -19.79 -26.65 -12.63
N ALA A 208 -20.19 -25.53 -12.04
CA ALA A 208 -21.59 -25.27 -11.67
C ALA A 208 -22.46 -24.78 -12.82
N THR A 209 -21.89 -24.54 -14.01
CA THR A 209 -22.68 -24.15 -15.19
C THR A 209 -23.39 -25.39 -15.73
N PRO A 210 -24.74 -25.46 -15.70
CA PRO A 210 -25.46 -26.57 -16.33
C PRO A 210 -25.15 -26.56 -17.83
N VAL A 211 -24.72 -27.67 -18.35
CA VAL A 211 -24.55 -27.94 -19.76
C VAL A 211 -25.92 -27.98 -20.46
#